data_b6a3dbaa49bdcdddaf2102bffe6cdbc9
#
_entry.id   b6a3dbaa49bdcdddaf2102bffe6cdbc9
#
_cell.length_a   1.000
_cell.length_b   1.000
_cell.length_c   1.000
_cell.angle_alpha   90.00
_cell.angle_beta   90.00
_cell.angle_gamma   90.00
#
_symmetry.space_group_name_H-M   'P 1'
#
loop_
_entity.id
_entity.type
_entity.pdbx_description
1 polymer ?
#
loop_
_entity_poly.entity_id
_entity_poly.type
_entity_poly.pdbx_seq_one_letter_code
_entity_poly.pdbx_strand_id
1 'polypeptide(L)'
;MDKMNEIIKIEGLRKRFGDNEVLKGITTSVKQGEVVAIIGPSGCGKSTFLRSINLLEEPTEGKILIDGIDLTSWDVDINKMRQRVGMVFQQFNLFPNMTIRRNIMLAPVELGKMTREEADEKATELLSRIGLLDKADSYPDSLSGGQKQRVA
;
A
#
# COMPACT_ATOMS: atom_id res chain seq x y z
N MET A 1 31.14 -2.46 9.65
CA MET A 1 30.19 -1.75 8.80
C MET A 1 28.81 -2.28 9.12
N ASP A 2 28.04 -1.53 9.90
CA ASP A 2 26.68 -1.92 10.24
C ASP A 2 25.85 -2.09 8.95
N LYS A 3 25.42 -3.31 8.67
CA LYS A 3 24.29 -3.56 7.80
C LYS A 3 23.06 -3.05 8.53
N MET A 4 22.91 -1.72 8.64
CA MET A 4 21.68 -1.11 9.10
C MET A 4 20.56 -1.68 8.23
N ASN A 5 19.56 -2.23 8.90
CA ASN A 5 18.48 -3.05 8.41
C ASN A 5 17.73 -2.35 7.25
N GLU A 6 18.21 -2.52 6.00
CA GLU A 6 17.50 -2.07 4.81
C GLU A 6 16.26 -2.93 4.64
N ILE A 7 15.09 -2.33 4.83
CA ILE A 7 13.81 -3.02 4.69
C ILE A 7 13.32 -3.05 3.24
N ILE A 8 13.73 -2.04 2.44
CA ILE A 8 13.47 -2.01 1.00
C ILE A 8 14.78 -1.75 0.30
N LYS A 9 15.08 -2.52 -0.73
CA LYS A 9 16.21 -2.30 -1.64
C LYS A 9 15.72 -2.40 -3.08
N ILE A 10 16.08 -1.42 -3.89
CA ILE A 10 15.69 -1.32 -5.30
C ILE A 10 16.96 -1.21 -6.12
N GLU A 11 17.10 -2.04 -7.14
CA GLU A 11 18.29 -2.11 -7.98
C GLU A 11 17.91 -1.97 -9.45
N GLY A 12 18.33 -0.89 -10.09
CA GLY A 12 18.20 -0.65 -11.52
C GLY A 12 16.75 -0.69 -12.04
N LEU A 13 15.77 -0.27 -11.23
CA LEU A 13 14.35 -0.37 -11.54
C LEU A 13 13.99 0.43 -12.79
N ARG A 14 13.46 -0.24 -13.80
CA ARG A 14 12.96 0.34 -15.05
C ARG A 14 11.50 -0.01 -15.27
N LYS A 15 10.76 0.94 -15.82
CA LYS A 15 9.38 0.70 -16.25
C LYS A 15 9.11 1.42 -17.56
N ARG A 16 8.60 0.66 -18.52
CA ARG A 16 8.14 1.16 -19.83
C ARG A 16 6.66 0.89 -20.02
N PHE A 17 5.98 1.78 -20.68
CA PHE A 17 4.62 1.64 -21.20
C PHE A 17 4.69 1.85 -22.72
N GLY A 18 4.70 0.76 -23.48
CA GLY A 18 5.06 0.81 -24.88
C GLY A 18 6.47 1.41 -25.07
N ASP A 19 6.58 2.44 -25.89
CA ASP A 19 7.85 3.12 -26.17
C ASP A 19 8.24 4.17 -25.09
N ASN A 20 7.34 4.47 -24.15
CA ASN A 20 7.59 5.48 -23.12
C ASN A 20 8.26 4.87 -21.88
N GLU A 21 9.52 5.20 -21.64
CA GLU A 21 10.25 4.80 -20.44
C GLU A 21 10.01 5.80 -19.31
N VAL A 22 9.22 5.39 -18.31
CA VAL A 22 8.82 6.22 -17.17
C VAL A 22 9.82 6.11 -16.01
N LEU A 23 10.30 4.91 -15.68
CA LEU A 23 11.37 4.70 -14.71
C LEU A 23 12.64 4.29 -15.43
N LYS A 24 13.73 5.00 -15.18
CA LYS A 24 14.97 4.95 -16.00
C LYS A 24 16.16 4.39 -15.22
N GLY A 25 15.99 3.28 -14.49
CA GLY A 25 17.08 2.63 -13.78
C GLY A 25 17.30 3.19 -12.37
N ILE A 26 16.22 3.26 -11.56
CA ILE A 26 16.29 3.77 -10.19
C ILE A 26 16.95 2.72 -9.29
N THR A 27 17.96 3.17 -8.53
CA THR A 27 18.61 2.38 -7.48
C THR A 27 18.57 3.18 -6.19
N THR A 28 17.96 2.60 -5.15
CA THR A 28 17.81 3.23 -3.83
C THR A 28 17.54 2.17 -2.76
N SER A 29 17.66 2.55 -1.49
CA SER A 29 17.24 1.71 -0.37
C SER A 29 16.51 2.54 0.69
N VAL A 30 15.71 1.88 1.52
CA VAL A 30 15.01 2.46 2.66
C VAL A 30 15.32 1.63 3.89
N LYS A 31 15.70 2.27 4.97
CA LYS A 31 16.03 1.64 6.25
C LYS A 31 14.81 1.58 7.16
N GLN A 32 14.86 0.69 8.12
CA GLN A 32 13.82 0.60 9.14
C GLN A 32 13.65 1.93 9.88
N GLY A 33 12.40 2.41 9.98
CA GLY A 33 12.06 3.68 10.63
C GLY A 33 12.36 4.93 9.80
N GLU A 34 12.90 4.79 8.59
CA GLU A 34 13.16 5.91 7.70
C GLU A 34 11.87 6.43 7.05
N VAL A 35 11.77 7.75 6.92
CA VAL A 35 10.71 8.42 6.16
C VAL A 35 11.33 9.02 4.90
N VAL A 36 10.88 8.57 3.74
CA VAL A 36 11.37 9.01 2.43
C VAL A 36 10.30 9.81 1.71
N ALA A 37 10.63 11.04 1.27
CA ALA A 37 9.76 11.86 0.45
C ALA A 37 10.21 11.81 -1.03
N ILE A 38 9.25 11.53 -1.94
CA ILE A 38 9.49 11.54 -3.38
C ILE A 38 8.89 12.80 -3.97
N ILE A 39 9.75 13.68 -4.48
CA ILE A 39 9.39 15.00 -5.01
C ILE A 39 9.64 15.03 -6.54
N GLY A 40 8.78 15.73 -7.26
CA GLY A 40 8.92 15.91 -8.69
C GLY A 40 7.61 16.40 -9.35
N PRO A 41 7.66 16.85 -10.60
CA PRO A 41 6.49 17.35 -11.33
C PRO A 41 5.43 16.27 -11.54
N SER A 42 4.20 16.68 -11.92
CA SER A 42 3.15 15.75 -12.29
C SER A 42 3.59 14.91 -13.50
N GLY A 43 3.26 13.62 -13.51
CA GLY A 43 3.59 12.71 -14.61
C GLY A 43 5.03 12.16 -14.62
N CYS A 44 5.93 12.57 -13.70
CA CYS A 44 7.32 12.09 -13.69
C CYS A 44 7.53 10.66 -13.15
N GLY A 45 6.47 9.89 -12.91
CA GLY A 45 6.59 8.48 -12.51
C GLY A 45 6.54 8.18 -11.01
N LYS A 46 6.29 9.17 -10.12
CA LYS A 46 6.24 8.94 -8.65
C LYS A 46 5.26 7.84 -8.24
N SER A 47 4.03 7.90 -8.76
CA SER A 47 3.01 6.88 -8.48
C SER A 47 3.35 5.53 -9.11
N THR A 48 3.97 5.52 -10.28
CA THR A 48 4.46 4.31 -10.93
C THR A 48 5.54 3.66 -10.07
N PHE A 49 6.50 4.45 -9.56
CA PHE A 49 7.54 3.97 -8.67
C PHE A 49 6.96 3.35 -7.38
N LEU A 50 6.05 4.06 -6.70
CA LEU A 50 5.39 3.54 -5.48
C LEU A 50 4.61 2.24 -5.75
N ARG A 51 3.87 2.17 -6.88
CA ARG A 51 3.13 0.97 -7.27
C ARG A 51 4.06 -0.18 -7.66
N SER A 52 5.25 0.11 -8.15
CA SER A 52 6.24 -0.93 -8.46
C SER A 52 6.79 -1.58 -7.19
N ILE A 53 6.94 -0.84 -6.08
CA ILE A 53 7.50 -1.40 -4.83
C ILE A 53 6.70 -2.60 -4.32
N ASN A 54 5.38 -2.63 -4.50
CA ASN A 54 4.53 -3.76 -4.13
C ASN A 54 4.00 -4.57 -5.33
N LEU A 55 4.64 -4.41 -6.50
CA LEU A 55 4.30 -5.05 -7.78
C LEU A 55 2.82 -4.86 -8.20
N LEU A 56 2.15 -3.78 -7.79
CA LEU A 56 0.88 -3.36 -8.43
C LEU A 56 1.14 -2.86 -9.85
N GLU A 57 2.37 -2.46 -10.12
CA GLU A 57 2.90 -2.15 -11.43
C GLU A 57 4.20 -2.96 -11.62
N GLU A 58 4.16 -4.00 -12.45
CA GLU A 58 5.32 -4.85 -12.67
C GLU A 58 6.45 -4.07 -13.36
N PRO A 59 7.68 -4.09 -12.83
CA PRO A 59 8.83 -3.47 -13.49
C PRO A 59 9.14 -4.18 -14.80
N THR A 60 9.70 -3.44 -15.75
CA THR A 60 10.21 -4.03 -17.00
C THR A 60 11.59 -4.64 -16.78
N GLU A 61 12.41 -4.03 -15.93
CA GLU A 61 13.75 -4.49 -15.55
C GLU A 61 14.07 -4.06 -14.12
N GLY A 62 15.08 -4.67 -13.54
CA GLY A 62 15.56 -4.38 -12.19
C GLY A 62 14.98 -5.29 -11.14
N LYS A 63 15.33 -5.03 -9.87
CA LYS A 63 14.94 -5.85 -8.73
C LYS A 63 14.37 -5.01 -7.61
N ILE A 64 13.45 -5.61 -6.87
CA ILE A 64 12.84 -5.02 -5.66
C ILE A 64 12.92 -6.06 -4.56
N LEU A 65 13.69 -5.76 -3.52
CA LEU A 65 13.81 -6.60 -2.36
C LEU A 65 13.09 -5.94 -1.17
N ILE A 66 12.27 -6.72 -0.46
CA ILE A 66 11.66 -6.33 0.81
C ILE A 66 12.08 -7.35 1.87
N ASP A 67 12.70 -6.89 2.95
CA ASP A 67 13.30 -7.72 3.99
C ASP A 67 14.24 -8.81 3.41
N GLY A 68 14.98 -8.46 2.35
CA GLY A 68 15.89 -9.38 1.65
C GLY A 68 15.23 -10.36 0.68
N ILE A 69 13.90 -10.37 0.55
CA ILE A 69 13.15 -11.22 -0.39
C ILE A 69 12.98 -10.46 -1.70
N ASP A 70 13.49 -11.01 -2.80
CA ASP A 70 13.35 -10.43 -4.15
C ASP A 70 11.93 -10.67 -4.67
N LEU A 71 11.11 -9.62 -4.69
CA LEU A 71 9.71 -9.69 -5.15
C LEU A 71 9.58 -9.96 -6.64
N THR A 72 10.63 -9.69 -7.42
CA THR A 72 10.64 -9.92 -8.87
C THR A 72 10.96 -11.36 -9.24
N SER A 73 11.26 -12.21 -8.26
CA SER A 73 11.50 -13.63 -8.46
C SER A 73 10.19 -14.40 -8.68
N TRP A 74 10.19 -15.36 -9.61
CA TRP A 74 9.02 -16.14 -10.01
C TRP A 74 8.47 -17.07 -8.91
N ASP A 75 9.26 -17.41 -7.93
CA ASP A 75 8.92 -18.34 -6.83
C ASP A 75 8.33 -17.64 -5.60
N VAL A 76 8.22 -16.31 -5.61
CA VAL A 76 7.70 -15.53 -4.49
C VAL A 76 6.16 -15.42 -4.54
N ASP A 77 5.51 -15.80 -3.44
CA ASP A 77 4.08 -15.54 -3.25
C ASP A 77 3.84 -14.05 -2.99
N ILE A 78 3.57 -13.32 -4.07
CA ILE A 78 3.37 -11.87 -4.03
C ILE A 78 2.19 -11.45 -3.13
N ASN A 79 1.15 -12.30 -3.00
CA ASN A 79 0.00 -12.00 -2.15
C ASN A 79 0.38 -12.03 -0.67
N LYS A 80 1.26 -12.95 -0.25
CA LYS A 80 1.82 -12.94 1.11
C LYS A 80 2.70 -11.72 1.35
N MET A 81 3.48 -11.30 0.36
CA MET A 81 4.33 -10.12 0.48
C MET A 81 3.52 -8.83 0.57
N ARG A 82 2.45 -8.69 -0.23
CA ARG A 82 1.54 -7.54 -0.16
C ARG A 82 0.84 -7.38 1.19
N GLN A 83 0.66 -8.45 1.97
CA GLN A 83 0.14 -8.36 3.35
C GLN A 83 1.10 -7.64 4.31
N ARG A 84 2.39 -7.48 3.94
CA ARG A 84 3.42 -6.81 4.74
C ARG A 84 3.62 -5.35 4.33
N VAL A 85 3.07 -4.94 3.19
CA VAL A 85 3.25 -3.60 2.61
C VAL A 85 1.90 -2.91 2.49
N GLY A 86 1.62 -1.99 3.39
CA GLY A 86 0.43 -1.14 3.28
C GLY A 86 0.61 -0.06 2.20
N MET A 87 -0.45 0.27 1.48
CA MET A 87 -0.47 1.37 0.54
C MET A 87 -1.75 2.19 0.68
N VAL A 88 -1.59 3.50 0.86
CA VAL A 88 -2.71 4.44 0.83
C VAL A 88 -2.78 5.08 -0.56
N PHE A 89 -3.92 4.94 -1.22
CA PHE A 89 -4.12 5.46 -2.57
C PHE A 89 -4.73 6.87 -2.54
N GLN A 90 -4.46 7.63 -3.58
CA GLN A 90 -5.06 8.96 -3.76
C GLN A 90 -6.60 8.91 -3.91
N GLN A 91 -7.14 7.82 -4.44
CA GLN A 91 -8.58 7.60 -4.66
C GLN A 91 -9.22 6.78 -3.53
N PHE A 92 -8.72 6.80 -2.32
CA PHE A 92 -9.23 6.13 -1.11
C PHE A 92 -9.56 4.63 -1.24
N ASN A 93 -10.00 4.16 -2.39
CA ASN A 93 -10.32 2.77 -2.76
C ASN A 93 -11.24 2.04 -1.77
N LEU A 94 -12.21 2.75 -1.20
CA LEU A 94 -13.25 2.13 -0.38
C LEU A 94 -14.25 1.41 -1.29
N PHE A 95 -14.70 0.24 -0.87
CA PHE A 95 -15.74 -0.53 -1.55
C PHE A 95 -17.10 0.17 -1.38
N PRO A 96 -17.71 0.70 -2.46
CA PRO A 96 -18.90 1.54 -2.35
C PRO A 96 -20.16 0.75 -1.91
N ASN A 97 -20.17 -0.55 -2.11
CA ASN A 97 -21.26 -1.46 -1.73
C ASN A 97 -21.13 -2.02 -0.32
N MET A 98 -20.19 -1.54 0.47
CA MET A 98 -19.97 -1.94 1.87
C MET A 98 -20.02 -0.72 2.78
N THR A 99 -20.51 -0.91 4.02
CA THR A 99 -20.43 0.13 5.05
C THR A 99 -18.98 0.44 5.40
N ILE A 100 -18.73 1.57 6.04
CA ILE A 100 -17.39 1.97 6.49
C ILE A 100 -16.79 0.92 7.42
N ARG A 101 -17.57 0.42 8.37
CA ARG A 101 -17.20 -0.68 9.26
C ARG A 101 -16.76 -1.92 8.46
N ARG A 102 -17.56 -2.36 7.49
CA ARG A 102 -17.23 -3.53 6.67
C ARG A 102 -16.00 -3.34 5.79
N ASN A 103 -15.75 -2.13 5.31
CA ASN A 103 -14.51 -1.80 4.59
C ASN A 103 -13.27 -2.04 5.45
N ILE A 104 -13.30 -1.63 6.73
CA ILE A 104 -12.18 -1.84 7.66
C ILE A 104 -12.03 -3.32 8.02
N MET A 105 -13.12 -4.03 8.24
CA MET A 105 -13.12 -5.43 8.67
C MET A 105 -12.74 -6.41 7.56
N LEU A 106 -12.91 -6.03 6.28
CA LEU A 106 -12.84 -6.97 5.15
C LEU A 106 -11.50 -7.71 5.10
N ALA A 107 -10.40 -6.98 5.02
CA ALA A 107 -9.08 -7.60 4.84
C ALA A 107 -8.67 -8.50 6.02
N PRO A 108 -8.75 -8.07 7.29
CA PRO A 108 -8.34 -8.94 8.39
C PRO A 108 -9.19 -10.20 8.53
N VAL A 109 -10.49 -10.15 8.19
CA VAL A 109 -11.37 -11.33 8.23
C VAL A 109 -11.09 -12.26 7.06
N GLU A 110 -11.06 -11.75 5.82
CA GLU A 110 -10.83 -12.58 4.63
C GLU A 110 -9.44 -13.23 4.61
N LEU A 111 -8.44 -12.57 5.20
CA LEU A 111 -7.10 -13.13 5.35
C LEU A 111 -6.96 -14.08 6.56
N GLY A 112 -8.02 -14.32 7.32
CA GLY A 112 -7.99 -15.17 8.51
C GLY A 112 -7.08 -14.65 9.63
N LYS A 113 -6.85 -13.32 9.68
CA LYS A 113 -6.02 -12.68 10.72
C LYS A 113 -6.79 -12.37 11.98
N MET A 114 -8.10 -12.17 11.85
CA MET A 114 -9.04 -11.87 12.95
C MET A 114 -10.35 -12.62 12.73
N THR A 115 -11.03 -12.97 13.80
CA THR A 115 -12.43 -13.35 13.73
C THR A 115 -13.29 -12.14 13.38
N ARG A 116 -14.55 -12.36 13.05
CA ARG A 116 -15.45 -11.25 12.72
C ARG A 116 -15.70 -10.34 13.93
N GLU A 117 -15.78 -10.92 15.12
CA GLU A 117 -15.97 -10.23 16.39
C GLU A 117 -14.75 -9.35 16.72
N GLU A 118 -13.56 -9.91 16.65
CA GLU A 118 -12.29 -9.16 16.86
C GLU A 118 -12.13 -8.01 15.86
N ALA A 119 -12.48 -8.26 14.58
CA ALA A 119 -12.41 -7.23 13.54
C ALA A 119 -13.44 -6.10 13.77
N ASP A 120 -14.63 -6.41 14.30
CA ASP A 120 -15.65 -5.42 14.63
C ASP A 120 -15.22 -4.53 15.82
N GLU A 121 -14.68 -5.13 16.87
CA GLU A 121 -14.12 -4.40 18.01
C GLU A 121 -13.00 -3.47 17.55
N LYS A 122 -12.09 -3.99 16.69
CA LYS A 122 -10.98 -3.20 16.14
C LYS A 122 -11.45 -2.07 15.24
N ALA A 123 -12.43 -2.32 14.39
CA ALA A 123 -13.05 -1.28 13.55
C ALA A 123 -13.68 -0.18 14.40
N THR A 124 -14.36 -0.55 15.49
CA THR A 124 -14.95 0.40 16.44
C THR A 124 -13.88 1.27 17.10
N GLU A 125 -12.80 0.68 17.58
CA GLU A 125 -11.65 1.39 18.15
C GLU A 125 -11.07 2.40 17.14
N LEU A 126 -10.77 1.93 15.91
CA LEU A 126 -10.16 2.76 14.88
C LEU A 126 -11.07 3.92 14.46
N LEU A 127 -12.37 3.67 14.26
CA LEU A 127 -13.35 4.70 13.91
C LEU A 127 -13.50 5.73 15.02
N SER A 128 -13.45 5.31 16.29
CA SER A 128 -13.46 6.24 17.43
C SER A 128 -12.22 7.13 17.41
N ARG A 129 -11.03 6.57 17.16
CA ARG A 129 -9.76 7.34 17.11
C ARG A 129 -9.74 8.42 16.03
N ILE A 130 -10.40 8.17 14.89
CA ILE A 130 -10.49 9.15 13.79
C ILE A 130 -11.76 10.00 13.84
N GLY A 131 -12.59 9.88 14.88
CA GLY A 131 -13.82 10.67 15.08
C GLY A 131 -14.90 10.39 14.05
N LEU A 132 -15.07 9.12 13.63
CA LEU A 132 -16.05 8.69 12.61
C LEU A 132 -16.88 7.49 13.07
N LEU A 133 -17.00 7.26 14.39
CA LEU A 133 -17.78 6.13 14.91
C LEU A 133 -19.27 6.24 14.54
N ASP A 134 -19.81 7.48 14.49
CA ASP A 134 -21.18 7.76 14.06
C ASP A 134 -21.44 7.42 12.57
N LYS A 135 -20.37 7.21 11.78
CA LYS A 135 -20.42 6.84 10.37
C LYS A 135 -20.14 5.37 10.10
N ALA A 136 -19.97 4.55 11.15
CA ALA A 136 -19.60 3.14 11.02
C ALA A 136 -20.50 2.37 10.04
N ASP A 137 -21.81 2.59 10.11
CA ASP A 137 -22.80 1.90 9.30
C ASP A 137 -23.22 2.68 8.05
N SER A 138 -22.57 3.82 7.79
CA SER A 138 -22.76 4.62 6.57
C SER A 138 -21.98 4.00 5.40
N TYR A 139 -22.39 4.32 4.18
CA TYR A 139 -21.68 3.94 2.96
C TYR A 139 -20.69 5.05 2.54
N PRO A 140 -19.62 4.71 1.80
CA PRO A 140 -18.60 5.68 1.38
C PRO A 140 -19.14 6.92 0.70
N ASP A 141 -20.22 6.81 -0.09
CA ASP A 141 -20.79 7.95 -0.83
C ASP A 141 -21.37 9.04 0.05
N SER A 142 -21.73 8.72 1.29
CA SER A 142 -22.21 9.69 2.27
C SER A 142 -21.10 10.45 3.00
N LEU A 143 -19.82 10.09 2.79
CA LEU A 143 -18.67 10.70 3.45
C LEU A 143 -18.03 11.78 2.58
N SER A 144 -17.55 12.85 3.22
CA SER A 144 -16.69 13.83 2.55
C SER A 144 -15.33 13.23 2.16
N GLY A 145 -14.62 13.86 1.22
CA GLY A 145 -13.30 13.40 0.78
C GLY A 145 -12.31 13.26 1.95
N GLY A 146 -12.27 14.22 2.87
CA GLY A 146 -11.42 14.15 4.06
C GLY A 146 -11.83 13.04 5.04
N GLN A 147 -13.12 12.70 5.13
CA GLN A 147 -13.58 11.56 5.91
C GLN A 147 -13.16 10.24 5.26
N LYS A 148 -13.34 10.09 3.93
CA LYS A 148 -12.89 8.92 3.17
C LYS A 148 -11.38 8.71 3.33
N GLN A 149 -10.60 9.79 3.31
CA GLN A 149 -9.15 9.73 3.48
C GLN A 149 -8.73 9.24 4.87
N ARG A 150 -9.48 9.60 5.92
CA ARG A 150 -9.19 9.10 7.28
C ARG A 150 -9.56 7.62 7.46
N VAL A 151 -10.50 7.10 6.67
CA VAL A 151 -10.90 5.69 6.71
C VAL A 151 -9.94 4.79 5.92
N ALA A 152 -9.40 5.29 4.78
CA ALA A 152 -8.44 4.59 3.93
C ALA A 152 -7.08 4.44 4.60
#